data_dfbd332f2426e1153c41af49e5e6020b
#
_entry.id   dfbd332f2426e1153c41af49e5e6020b
#
_cell.length_a   1.000
_cell.length_b   1.000
_cell.length_c   1.000
_cell.angle_alpha   90.00
_cell.angle_beta   90.00
_cell.angle_gamma   90.00
#
_symmetry.space_group_name_H-M   'P 1'
#
loop_
_entity.id
_entity.type
_entity.pdbx_description
1 polymer ?
#
loop_
_entity_poly.entity_id
_entity_poly.type
_entity_poly.pdbx_seq_one_letter_code
_entity_poly.pdbx_strand_id
1 'polypeptide(L)'
;MTELAAGFSDNIKNALAVLPEKPGVYLMHDASGKVIYVGKAVVLKNRVRSYFRNLASHTPKVKAMVAKIAEIETIVTSSEVEALILECNLIKKYRPRYNISLKDDKTYPYLKVTMQEDFPRLYVTRRHLRDGARYYGPYADAGAMHATVKLLRSMFPLRTCRKMNPDRPCLNYHIKRCLAPCAGYISKADYHKMIKSVCMVLDGRTTELERDLKQQMQEAADNYAFEEAARLRDQLQAVARLNEAQKAVTNNGGDMDIFGLGQDMTGLCVQLFFVRKGKLIGRDNFFLPDGGDTPQEVMTAFVKQYYNEATFIPKEVVLPYLPEEEEKQLIETWLADKAQRRVELLLPQRGVKKDLLKLANENAVKLLNERLRKGSLSLKNDLQAAEELQQALGLEHPLERMDCFDISHTQGSETVASMVVFRNGTSSKKDYRRYKIVSAEGKPDDLKSMQEVVYRRYRDYEDLPSLVVIDGGKGQLSSALEVIRGLGLDDLPVVGLAKREEEIFKPHQSESIMLDREGAALHLIQRIRDEAHRFAITYHRKLRGKRNLVSVLDHVEGIGPKRRQELWKAFKTLDAMRAASVEELAAVEGMNHAAAQTLYDFFRLDLPEKQQALQ
;
A
#
# COMPACT_ATOMS: atom_id res chain seq x y z
N MET A 1 -46.30 -1.86 14.48
CA MET A 1 -45.22 -2.74 13.93
C MET A 1 -45.41 -3.09 12.44
N THR A 2 -46.42 -2.61 11.76
CA THR A 2 -46.84 -3.12 10.44
C THR A 2 -46.45 -2.25 9.24
N GLU A 3 -45.91 -1.04 9.40
CA GLU A 3 -45.59 -0.15 8.28
C GLU A 3 -44.12 -0.12 7.85
N LEU A 4 -43.21 -0.69 8.66
CA LEU A 4 -41.75 -0.57 8.44
C LEU A 4 -41.16 -1.49 7.37
N ALA A 5 -41.90 -2.47 6.87
CA ALA A 5 -41.31 -3.54 6.09
C ALA A 5 -42.18 -4.01 4.89
N ALA A 6 -43.16 -3.25 4.47
CA ALA A 6 -43.92 -3.55 3.25
C ALA A 6 -42.98 -3.46 2.04
N GLY A 7 -42.63 -4.62 1.46
CA GLY A 7 -41.75 -4.74 0.27
C GLY A 7 -40.37 -5.39 0.51
N PHE A 8 -39.98 -5.68 1.77
CA PHE A 8 -38.72 -6.37 2.07
C PHE A 8 -38.90 -7.86 2.33
N SER A 9 -37.83 -8.64 2.14
CA SER A 9 -37.84 -10.09 2.37
C SER A 9 -38.14 -10.41 3.86
N ASP A 10 -38.68 -11.61 4.11
CA ASP A 10 -38.99 -12.03 5.48
C ASP A 10 -37.73 -12.17 6.35
N ASN A 11 -36.58 -12.45 5.76
CA ASN A 11 -35.29 -12.45 6.46
C ASN A 11 -34.97 -11.07 7.04
N ILE A 12 -35.18 -10.00 6.28
CA ILE A 12 -34.94 -8.63 6.73
C ILE A 12 -35.95 -8.28 7.85
N LYS A 13 -37.22 -8.63 7.68
CA LYS A 13 -38.26 -8.38 8.70
C LYS A 13 -37.94 -9.04 10.03
N ASN A 14 -37.51 -10.31 9.97
CA ASN A 14 -37.11 -11.08 11.14
C ASN A 14 -35.86 -10.48 11.81
N ALA A 15 -34.84 -10.12 11.03
CA ALA A 15 -33.65 -9.46 11.55
C ALA A 15 -33.98 -8.13 12.25
N LEU A 16 -34.84 -7.29 11.65
CA LEU A 16 -35.28 -6.02 12.24
C LEU A 16 -36.10 -6.18 13.55
N ALA A 17 -36.77 -7.32 13.72
CA ALA A 17 -37.55 -7.59 14.93
C ALA A 17 -36.66 -7.85 16.16
N VAL A 18 -35.54 -8.56 15.98
CA VAL A 18 -34.65 -9.05 17.07
C VAL A 18 -33.43 -8.16 17.34
N LEU A 19 -33.34 -6.97 16.73
CA LEU A 19 -32.21 -6.07 16.91
C LEU A 19 -32.01 -5.65 18.37
N PRO A 20 -30.77 -5.73 18.89
CA PRO A 20 -30.43 -5.37 20.26
C PRO A 20 -30.46 -3.86 20.50
N GLU A 21 -30.82 -3.45 21.71
CA GLU A 21 -30.79 -2.06 22.20
C GLU A 21 -29.44 -1.73 22.88
N LYS A 22 -28.34 -2.15 22.27
CA LYS A 22 -26.97 -1.99 22.77
C LYS A 22 -26.09 -1.35 21.69
N PRO A 23 -24.93 -0.77 22.07
CA PRO A 23 -23.97 -0.31 21.12
C PRO A 23 -23.36 -1.48 20.34
N GLY A 24 -22.93 -1.22 19.11
CA GLY A 24 -22.33 -2.25 18.28
C GLY A 24 -22.16 -1.85 16.83
N VAL A 25 -21.80 -2.84 16.03
CA VAL A 25 -21.57 -2.73 14.59
C VAL A 25 -22.57 -3.62 13.85
N TYR A 26 -23.06 -3.14 12.71
CA TYR A 26 -23.92 -3.90 11.81
C TYR A 26 -23.27 -4.03 10.45
N LEU A 27 -23.44 -5.21 9.83
CA LEU A 27 -22.98 -5.52 8.50
C LEU A 27 -24.21 -5.81 7.62
N MET A 28 -24.23 -5.21 6.44
CA MET A 28 -25.29 -5.45 5.44
C MET A 28 -24.70 -6.27 4.31
N HIS A 29 -25.35 -7.38 3.97
CA HIS A 29 -24.93 -8.31 2.94
C HIS A 29 -25.89 -8.24 1.75
N ASP A 30 -25.36 -8.45 0.54
CA ASP A 30 -26.15 -8.64 -0.66
C ASP A 30 -26.61 -10.11 -0.83
N ALA A 31 -27.39 -10.39 -1.87
CA ALA A 31 -27.91 -11.72 -2.18
C ALA A 31 -26.79 -12.78 -2.42
N SER A 32 -25.56 -12.37 -2.68
CA SER A 32 -24.40 -13.26 -2.81
C SER A 32 -23.68 -13.54 -1.50
N GLY A 33 -24.16 -12.97 -0.37
CA GLY A 33 -23.50 -13.04 0.95
C GLY A 33 -22.31 -12.10 1.11
N LYS A 34 -22.09 -11.18 0.15
CA LYS A 34 -20.98 -10.22 0.22
C LYS A 34 -21.38 -9.03 1.08
N VAL A 35 -20.45 -8.63 2.00
CA VAL A 35 -20.62 -7.40 2.80
C VAL A 35 -20.57 -6.18 1.87
N ILE A 36 -21.66 -5.42 1.83
CA ILE A 36 -21.79 -4.19 1.01
C ILE A 36 -21.71 -2.91 1.81
N TYR A 37 -21.99 -2.98 3.13
CA TYR A 37 -21.90 -1.85 4.05
C TYR A 37 -21.61 -2.31 5.48
N VAL A 38 -20.84 -1.52 6.21
CA VAL A 38 -20.57 -1.67 7.64
C VAL A 38 -20.83 -0.34 8.33
N GLY A 39 -21.50 -0.33 9.48
CA GLY A 39 -21.73 0.88 10.25
C GLY A 39 -21.79 0.61 11.74
N LYS A 40 -21.46 1.62 12.56
CA LYS A 40 -21.61 1.60 14.02
C LYS A 40 -22.94 2.19 14.46
N ALA A 41 -23.37 1.83 15.65
CA ALA A 41 -24.52 2.45 16.30
C ALA A 41 -24.34 2.50 17.82
N VAL A 42 -24.84 3.57 18.44
CA VAL A 42 -25.02 3.67 19.89
C VAL A 42 -26.15 2.71 20.35
N VAL A 43 -27.23 2.66 19.56
CA VAL A 43 -28.35 1.72 19.71
C VAL A 43 -28.60 1.07 18.35
N LEU A 44 -28.17 -0.19 18.19
CA LEU A 44 -28.29 -0.94 16.94
C LEU A 44 -29.71 -0.95 16.38
N LYS A 45 -30.70 -1.19 17.25
CA LYS A 45 -32.12 -1.23 16.89
C LYS A 45 -32.59 0.05 16.20
N ASN A 46 -32.24 1.22 16.75
CA ASN A 46 -32.71 2.50 16.24
C ASN A 46 -31.99 2.83 14.90
N ARG A 47 -30.69 2.66 14.88
CA ARG A 47 -29.85 2.99 13.69
C ARG A 47 -30.18 2.09 12.51
N VAL A 48 -30.22 0.79 12.69
CA VAL A 48 -30.51 -0.14 11.59
C VAL A 48 -31.91 0.07 11.05
N ARG A 49 -32.92 0.24 11.94
CA ARG A 49 -34.30 0.51 11.51
C ARG A 49 -34.44 1.82 10.74
N SER A 50 -33.61 2.85 10.99
CA SER A 50 -33.68 4.12 10.28
C SER A 50 -33.49 4.00 8.79
N TYR A 51 -32.67 3.05 8.30
CA TYR A 51 -32.48 2.80 6.87
C TYR A 51 -33.73 2.29 6.15
N PHE A 52 -34.63 1.61 6.88
CA PHE A 52 -35.84 1.02 6.32
C PHE A 52 -37.10 1.88 6.57
N ARG A 53 -36.92 3.01 7.26
CA ARG A 53 -37.96 4.02 7.43
C ARG A 53 -37.83 5.09 6.36
N ASN A 54 -38.94 5.59 5.86
CA ASN A 54 -39.02 6.76 4.96
C ASN A 54 -37.93 6.78 3.86
N LEU A 55 -37.93 5.74 3.00
CA LEU A 55 -36.97 5.58 1.91
C LEU A 55 -36.89 6.81 0.99
N ALA A 56 -37.97 7.60 0.89
CA ALA A 56 -38.01 8.81 0.06
C ALA A 56 -37.00 9.86 0.51
N SER A 57 -36.71 9.98 1.80
CA SER A 57 -35.79 10.99 2.37
C SER A 57 -34.30 10.64 2.25
N HIS A 58 -33.98 9.40 1.89
CA HIS A 58 -32.58 8.98 1.78
C HIS A 58 -31.89 9.49 0.52
N THR A 59 -30.57 9.64 0.60
CA THR A 59 -29.73 9.97 -0.57
C THR A 59 -29.81 8.86 -1.62
N PRO A 60 -29.53 9.14 -2.92
CA PRO A 60 -29.53 8.14 -3.97
C PRO A 60 -28.63 6.94 -3.66
N LYS A 61 -27.50 7.19 -3.02
CA LYS A 61 -26.55 6.15 -2.58
C LYS A 61 -27.17 5.20 -1.56
N VAL A 62 -27.80 5.74 -0.52
CA VAL A 62 -28.46 4.94 0.53
C VAL A 62 -29.64 4.17 -0.05
N LYS A 63 -30.44 4.77 -0.95
CA LYS A 63 -31.53 4.05 -1.67
C LYS A 63 -30.99 2.86 -2.47
N ALA A 64 -29.91 3.07 -3.22
CA ALA A 64 -29.27 2.00 -4.01
C ALA A 64 -28.64 0.90 -3.14
N MET A 65 -28.16 1.26 -1.93
CA MET A 65 -27.65 0.32 -0.95
C MET A 65 -28.79 -0.51 -0.36
N VAL A 66 -29.83 0.13 0.15
CA VAL A 66 -30.97 -0.54 0.80
C VAL A 66 -31.65 -1.51 -0.14
N ALA A 67 -31.81 -1.16 -1.43
CA ALA A 67 -32.38 -2.05 -2.44
C ALA A 67 -31.57 -3.34 -2.68
N LYS A 68 -30.31 -3.42 -2.25
CA LYS A 68 -29.44 -4.58 -2.43
C LYS A 68 -29.23 -5.39 -1.14
N ILE A 69 -29.73 -4.94 -0.02
CA ILE A 69 -29.61 -5.66 1.25
C ILE A 69 -30.45 -6.92 1.19
N ALA A 70 -29.84 -8.07 1.44
CA ALA A 70 -30.50 -9.36 1.57
C ALA A 70 -30.44 -9.91 3.00
N GLU A 71 -29.39 -9.53 3.77
CA GLU A 71 -29.16 -10.01 5.13
C GLU A 71 -28.53 -8.91 6.00
N ILE A 72 -28.80 -8.93 7.29
CA ILE A 72 -28.25 -8.01 8.29
C ILE A 72 -27.65 -8.83 9.42
N GLU A 73 -26.33 -8.64 9.63
CA GLU A 73 -25.60 -9.20 10.77
C GLU A 73 -25.31 -8.09 11.78
N THR A 74 -25.35 -8.39 13.08
CA THR A 74 -25.05 -7.42 14.14
C THR A 74 -24.06 -8.00 15.14
N ILE A 75 -23.11 -7.17 15.56
CA ILE A 75 -22.11 -7.49 16.58
C ILE A 75 -22.26 -6.49 17.71
N VAL A 76 -22.65 -6.96 18.88
CA VAL A 76 -22.79 -6.12 20.08
C VAL A 76 -21.41 -5.87 20.68
N THR A 77 -21.17 -4.65 21.13
CA THR A 77 -19.92 -4.24 21.80
C THR A 77 -20.19 -3.76 23.22
N SER A 78 -19.15 -3.68 24.04
CA SER A 78 -19.25 -3.20 25.42
C SER A 78 -19.33 -1.67 25.52
N SER A 79 -18.83 -0.96 24.48
CA SER A 79 -18.81 0.51 24.43
C SER A 79 -18.90 1.03 22.99
N GLU A 80 -19.20 2.33 22.86
CA GLU A 80 -19.23 3.02 21.57
C GLU A 80 -17.82 3.15 20.95
N VAL A 81 -16.79 3.30 21.77
CA VAL A 81 -15.40 3.33 21.32
C VAL A 81 -15.01 1.98 20.74
N GLU A 82 -15.41 0.88 21.36
CA GLU A 82 -15.18 -0.45 20.82
C GLU A 82 -15.93 -0.65 19.49
N ALA A 83 -17.17 -0.17 19.38
CA ALA A 83 -17.93 -0.20 18.13
C ALA A 83 -17.22 0.60 17.02
N LEU A 84 -16.66 1.78 17.32
CA LEU A 84 -15.93 2.60 16.38
C LEU A 84 -14.65 1.90 15.86
N ILE A 85 -13.89 1.29 16.75
CA ILE A 85 -12.68 0.54 16.38
C ILE A 85 -13.04 -0.68 15.53
N LEU A 86 -14.08 -1.41 15.91
CA LEU A 86 -14.54 -2.59 15.19
C LEU A 86 -15.08 -2.21 13.80
N GLU A 87 -15.85 -1.12 13.66
CA GLU A 87 -16.30 -0.58 12.39
C GLU A 87 -15.11 -0.33 11.44
N CYS A 88 -14.09 0.40 11.91
CA CYS A 88 -12.88 0.68 11.11
C CYS A 88 -12.17 -0.60 10.65
N ASN A 89 -12.01 -1.57 11.53
CA ASN A 89 -11.37 -2.85 11.24
C ASN A 89 -12.16 -3.68 10.21
N LEU A 90 -13.49 -3.70 10.33
CA LEU A 90 -14.37 -4.42 9.41
C LEU A 90 -14.43 -3.74 8.03
N ILE A 91 -14.49 -2.40 7.98
CA ILE A 91 -14.40 -1.66 6.71
C ILE A 91 -13.08 -1.99 6.00
N LYS A 92 -11.96 -2.02 6.72
CA LYS A 92 -10.66 -2.40 6.17
C LYS A 92 -10.63 -3.84 5.66
N LYS A 93 -11.18 -4.78 6.43
CA LYS A 93 -11.22 -6.22 6.12
C LYS A 93 -12.05 -6.52 4.88
N TYR A 94 -13.28 -6.00 4.84
CA TYR A 94 -14.25 -6.35 3.80
C TYR A 94 -14.26 -5.38 2.61
N ARG A 95 -13.75 -4.15 2.79
CA ARG A 95 -13.77 -3.08 1.78
C ARG A 95 -15.13 -2.94 1.11
N PRO A 96 -16.19 -2.68 1.88
CA PRO A 96 -17.56 -2.71 1.37
C PRO A 96 -17.76 -1.60 0.33
N ARG A 97 -18.60 -1.87 -0.67
CA ARG A 97 -18.79 -0.95 -1.80
C ARG A 97 -19.35 0.41 -1.40
N TYR A 98 -20.22 0.45 -0.39
CA TYR A 98 -20.93 1.66 0.03
C TYR A 98 -20.26 2.42 1.18
N ASN A 99 -19.16 1.89 1.74
CA ASN A 99 -18.36 2.63 2.70
C ASN A 99 -17.28 3.46 1.99
N ILE A 100 -16.95 4.59 2.59
CA ILE A 100 -15.72 5.30 2.28
C ILE A 100 -14.57 4.43 2.79
N SER A 101 -13.62 4.09 1.94
CA SER A 101 -12.51 3.21 2.31
C SER A 101 -11.18 3.78 1.84
N LEU A 102 -10.24 3.90 2.76
CA LEU A 102 -8.84 4.20 2.46
C LEU A 102 -8.20 2.99 1.79
N LYS A 103 -7.69 3.19 0.56
CA LYS A 103 -7.04 2.12 -0.21
C LYS A 103 -5.56 1.94 0.10
N ASP A 104 -4.92 2.98 0.63
CA ASP A 104 -3.48 3.04 0.87
C ASP A 104 -3.15 2.81 2.34
N ASP A 105 -2.54 1.65 2.65
CA ASP A 105 -1.95 1.33 3.96
C ASP A 105 -0.53 1.92 4.04
N LYS A 106 -0.41 3.24 4.15
CA LYS A 106 0.89 3.91 4.22
C LYS A 106 1.43 3.87 5.64
N THR A 107 2.47 3.11 5.88
CA THR A 107 3.24 3.17 7.12
C THR A 107 4.44 4.10 6.96
N TYR A 108 4.42 5.20 7.69
CA TYR A 108 5.49 6.20 7.62
C TYR A 108 6.71 5.81 8.45
N PRO A 109 7.93 6.09 7.96
CA PRO A 109 9.14 5.90 8.73
C PRO A 109 9.34 7.00 9.76
N TYR A 110 10.05 6.65 10.82
CA TYR A 110 10.51 7.51 11.90
C TYR A 110 12.03 7.46 12.00
N LEU A 111 12.65 8.53 12.46
CA LEU A 111 14.01 8.50 12.95
C LEU A 111 13.97 8.17 14.44
N LYS A 112 14.65 7.11 14.84
CA LYS A 112 14.74 6.66 16.22
C LYS A 112 16.13 6.93 16.77
N VAL A 113 16.20 7.59 17.92
CA VAL A 113 17.41 7.77 18.72
C VAL A 113 17.27 6.93 19.99
N THR A 114 18.13 5.94 20.18
CA THR A 114 18.05 4.95 21.27
C THR A 114 18.63 5.51 22.58
N MET A 115 17.92 6.46 23.20
CA MET A 115 18.39 7.17 24.41
C MET A 115 18.64 6.24 25.60
N GLN A 116 18.03 5.06 25.61
CA GLN A 116 18.17 4.04 26.65
C GLN A 116 19.49 3.25 26.54
N GLU A 117 20.20 3.34 25.42
CA GLU A 117 21.51 2.70 25.25
C GLU A 117 22.62 3.61 25.79
N ASP A 118 23.70 3.02 26.34
CA ASP A 118 24.86 3.77 26.83
C ASP A 118 25.51 4.65 25.76
N PHE A 119 25.49 4.17 24.53
CA PHE A 119 25.91 4.91 23.35
C PHE A 119 24.75 4.90 22.31
N PRO A 120 23.85 5.89 22.35
CA PRO A 120 22.68 5.93 21.49
C PRO A 120 22.99 5.87 20.00
N ARG A 121 22.09 5.28 19.21
CA ARG A 121 22.17 5.20 17.74
C ARG A 121 21.03 5.98 17.10
N LEU A 122 21.29 6.50 15.90
CA LEU A 122 20.28 7.05 15.02
C LEU A 122 20.03 6.07 13.86
N TYR A 123 18.78 5.61 13.72
CA TYR A 123 18.36 4.77 12.59
C TYR A 123 16.89 4.96 12.24
N VAL A 124 16.52 4.47 11.03
CA VAL A 124 15.16 4.55 10.51
C VAL A 124 14.36 3.34 10.97
N THR A 125 13.12 3.56 11.42
CA THR A 125 12.17 2.51 11.79
C THR A 125 10.75 2.90 11.36
N ARG A 126 9.91 1.91 11.07
CA ARG A 126 8.47 2.12 10.85
C ARG A 126 7.64 1.78 12.08
N ARG A 127 8.26 1.28 13.14
CA ARG A 127 7.59 0.95 14.41
C ARG A 127 7.89 2.04 15.43
N HIS A 128 6.85 2.61 16.00
CA HIS A 128 6.92 3.51 17.14
C HIS A 128 6.59 2.70 18.40
N LEU A 129 7.54 2.56 19.30
CA LEU A 129 7.42 1.76 20.52
C LEU A 129 7.57 2.66 21.74
N ARG A 130 7.01 2.27 22.87
CA ARG A 130 7.22 2.93 24.17
C ARG A 130 8.41 2.28 24.89
N ASP A 131 9.61 2.51 24.39
CA ASP A 131 10.85 1.84 24.82
C ASP A 131 11.92 2.82 25.36
N GLY A 132 11.51 4.04 25.73
CA GLY A 132 12.42 5.06 26.23
C GLY A 132 13.29 5.74 25.15
N ALA A 133 13.18 5.32 23.88
CA ALA A 133 13.85 5.99 22.78
C ALA A 133 13.11 7.27 22.37
N ARG A 134 13.81 8.19 21.72
CA ARG A 134 13.19 9.35 21.07
C ARG A 134 12.88 9.05 19.62
N TYR A 135 11.65 9.38 19.22
CA TYR A 135 11.17 9.20 17.87
C TYR A 135 10.87 10.55 17.23
N TYR A 136 11.31 10.74 16.00
CA TYR A 136 11.10 11.94 15.20
C TYR A 136 10.38 11.56 13.91
N GLY A 137 9.31 12.28 13.57
CA GLY A 137 8.46 11.98 12.43
C GLY A 137 6.98 12.06 12.78
N PRO A 138 6.07 11.46 12.00
CA PRO A 138 6.34 10.62 10.81
C PRO A 138 6.88 11.41 9.62
N TYR A 139 7.74 10.80 8.80
CA TYR A 139 8.23 11.38 7.56
C TYR A 139 7.43 10.82 6.37
N ALA A 140 6.71 11.69 5.66
CA ALA A 140 5.99 11.30 4.45
C ALA A 140 6.94 11.08 3.25
N ASP A 141 8.04 11.83 3.20
CA ASP A 141 9.07 11.71 2.18
C ASP A 141 10.28 10.93 2.72
N ALA A 142 10.45 9.70 2.25
CA ALA A 142 11.58 8.86 2.60
C ALA A 142 12.91 9.43 2.06
N GLY A 143 12.90 10.13 0.92
CA GLY A 143 14.07 10.77 0.34
C GLY A 143 14.59 11.90 1.24
N ALA A 144 13.70 12.80 1.64
CA ALA A 144 14.02 13.89 2.58
C ALA A 144 14.52 13.36 3.93
N MET A 145 13.90 12.28 4.43
CA MET A 145 14.34 11.62 5.66
C MET A 145 15.77 11.04 5.52
N HIS A 146 16.05 10.32 4.44
CA HIS A 146 17.39 9.78 4.20
C HIS A 146 18.44 10.88 4.00
N ALA A 147 18.08 11.99 3.34
CA ALA A 147 18.94 13.17 3.23
C ALA A 147 19.27 13.76 4.61
N THR A 148 18.28 13.86 5.49
CA THR A 148 18.47 14.32 6.89
C THR A 148 19.42 13.38 7.66
N VAL A 149 19.22 12.06 7.55
CA VAL A 149 20.13 11.07 8.20
C VAL A 149 21.55 11.18 7.66
N LYS A 150 21.71 11.31 6.33
CA LYS A 150 23.01 11.47 5.68
C LYS A 150 23.74 12.74 6.18
N LEU A 151 23.00 13.84 6.27
CA LEU A 151 23.52 15.11 6.75
C LEU A 151 23.92 15.01 8.24
N LEU A 152 23.07 14.46 9.11
CA LEU A 152 23.41 14.27 10.53
C LEU A 152 24.65 13.38 10.71
N ARG A 153 24.80 12.35 9.90
CA ARG A 153 25.99 11.48 9.93
C ARG A 153 27.26 12.14 9.36
N SER A 154 27.13 13.14 8.50
CA SER A 154 28.29 13.93 8.05
C SER A 154 28.74 14.96 9.09
N MET A 155 27.80 15.47 9.89
CA MET A 155 28.07 16.45 10.96
C MET A 155 28.56 15.79 12.26
N PHE A 156 28.00 14.62 12.59
CA PHE A 156 28.24 13.92 13.84
C PHE A 156 28.73 12.48 13.58
N PRO A 157 29.89 12.08 14.10
CA PRO A 157 30.45 10.74 13.91
C PRO A 157 29.72 9.71 14.77
N LEU A 158 28.49 9.36 14.37
CA LEU A 158 27.58 8.48 15.09
C LEU A 158 27.89 7.00 14.84
N ARG A 159 27.80 6.18 15.87
CA ARG A 159 27.87 4.73 15.65
C ARG A 159 26.66 4.23 14.87
N THR A 160 26.92 3.31 13.96
CA THR A 160 25.88 2.65 13.14
C THR A 160 25.69 1.18 13.51
N CYS A 161 26.68 0.55 14.14
CA CYS A 161 26.69 -0.86 14.50
C CYS A 161 25.60 -1.21 15.51
N ARG A 162 24.97 -2.38 15.35
CA ARG A 162 23.95 -2.90 16.27
C ARG A 162 24.61 -3.55 17.51
N LYS A 163 25.64 -4.35 17.27
CA LYS A 163 26.46 -4.95 18.33
C LYS A 163 27.77 -4.19 18.41
N MET A 164 28.23 -3.93 19.62
CA MET A 164 29.55 -3.34 19.86
C MET A 164 30.53 -4.47 20.08
N ASN A 165 31.61 -4.49 19.29
CA ASN A 165 32.70 -5.43 19.47
C ASN A 165 33.84 -4.68 20.17
N PRO A 166 34.26 -5.08 21.40
CA PRO A 166 35.22 -4.33 22.19
C PRO A 166 36.68 -4.49 21.75
N ASP A 167 37.01 -5.47 20.92
CA ASP A 167 38.39 -5.86 20.65
C ASP A 167 39.19 -4.86 19.81
N ARG A 168 38.54 -4.19 18.84
CA ARG A 168 39.20 -3.20 17.98
C ARG A 168 38.20 -2.27 17.32
N PRO A 169 38.59 -1.01 16.99
CA PRO A 169 37.76 -0.09 16.24
C PRO A 169 37.56 -0.61 14.79
N CYS A 170 36.33 -0.42 14.26
CA CYS A 170 35.98 -0.80 12.89
C CYS A 170 36.40 0.28 11.87
N LEU A 171 36.25 -0.03 10.57
CA LEU A 171 36.58 0.89 9.46
C LEU A 171 35.96 2.31 9.66
N ASN A 172 34.74 2.40 10.17
CA ASN A 172 34.08 3.70 10.39
C ASN A 172 34.86 4.64 11.34
N TYR A 173 35.64 4.12 12.26
CA TYR A 173 36.53 4.92 13.07
C TYR A 173 37.70 5.48 12.24
N HIS A 174 38.36 4.63 11.47
CA HIS A 174 39.51 5.03 10.65
C HIS A 174 39.16 6.05 9.57
N ILE A 175 37.91 6.01 9.04
CA ILE A 175 37.39 7.02 8.10
C ILE A 175 36.67 8.18 8.80
N LYS A 176 36.89 8.37 10.11
CA LYS A 176 36.34 9.48 10.94
C LYS A 176 34.81 9.59 10.96
N ARG A 177 34.07 8.49 10.68
CA ARG A 177 32.60 8.42 10.70
C ARG A 177 32.01 7.91 12.01
N CYS A 178 32.84 7.47 12.96
CA CYS A 178 32.46 6.98 14.27
C CYS A 178 33.59 7.27 15.27
N LEU A 179 33.25 7.56 16.54
CA LEU A 179 34.20 7.81 17.60
C LEU A 179 34.63 6.54 18.35
N ALA A 180 34.33 5.36 17.82
CA ALA A 180 34.64 4.04 18.37
C ALA A 180 34.29 3.88 19.87
N PRO A 181 33.04 4.12 20.29
CA PRO A 181 32.65 3.90 21.69
C PRO A 181 32.82 2.43 22.12
N CYS A 182 32.78 1.51 21.16
CA CYS A 182 33.00 0.08 21.39
C CYS A 182 34.44 -0.24 21.89
N ALA A 183 35.44 0.57 21.52
CA ALA A 183 36.82 0.42 21.91
C ALA A 183 37.22 1.39 23.03
N GLY A 184 36.25 2.09 23.63
CA GLY A 184 36.52 3.00 24.75
C GLY A 184 37.19 4.34 24.39
N TYR A 185 37.24 4.72 23.12
CA TYR A 185 37.90 5.93 22.62
C TYR A 185 37.12 7.21 22.87
N ILE A 186 35.91 7.12 23.38
CA ILE A 186 35.10 8.24 23.83
C ILE A 186 34.35 7.87 25.11
N SER A 187 34.25 8.83 26.01
CA SER A 187 33.47 8.65 27.24
C SER A 187 31.96 8.63 26.94
N LYS A 188 31.20 7.96 27.81
CA LYS A 188 29.73 7.96 27.72
C LYS A 188 29.17 9.40 27.81
N ALA A 189 29.74 10.23 28.67
CA ALA A 189 29.31 11.61 28.88
C ALA A 189 29.51 12.46 27.63
N ASP A 190 30.65 12.39 26.96
CA ASP A 190 30.93 13.16 25.74
C ASP A 190 30.13 12.67 24.54
N TYR A 191 29.95 11.34 24.47
CA TYR A 191 29.06 10.79 23.42
C TYR A 191 27.62 11.28 23.60
N HIS A 192 27.10 11.32 24.83
CA HIS A 192 25.76 11.84 25.12
C HIS A 192 25.65 13.35 24.87
N LYS A 193 26.71 14.16 25.07
CA LYS A 193 26.72 15.59 24.63
C LYS A 193 26.50 15.70 23.12
N MET A 194 27.21 14.91 22.32
CA MET A 194 27.06 14.87 20.88
C MET A 194 25.64 14.43 20.47
N ILE A 195 25.08 13.40 21.11
CA ILE A 195 23.69 12.95 20.85
C ILE A 195 22.68 14.03 21.20
N LYS A 196 22.91 14.83 22.27
CA LYS A 196 22.08 15.97 22.62
C LYS A 196 22.05 17.00 21.47
N SER A 197 23.19 17.30 20.85
CA SER A 197 23.27 18.18 19.69
C SER A 197 22.50 17.62 18.48
N VAL A 198 22.60 16.30 18.21
CA VAL A 198 21.78 15.63 17.18
C VAL A 198 20.28 15.79 17.47
N CYS A 199 19.88 15.59 18.73
CA CYS A 199 18.49 15.79 19.14
C CYS A 199 18.05 17.25 18.98
N MET A 200 18.91 18.23 19.27
CA MET A 200 18.60 19.65 19.06
C MET A 200 18.34 19.96 17.59
N VAL A 201 19.12 19.40 16.66
CA VAL A 201 18.86 19.52 15.23
C VAL A 201 17.50 18.94 14.86
N LEU A 202 17.23 17.71 15.30
CA LEU A 202 15.95 17.02 15.03
C LEU A 202 14.74 17.68 15.70
N ASP A 203 14.97 18.33 16.84
CA ASP A 203 13.99 19.15 17.56
C ASP A 203 13.76 20.51 16.88
N GLY A 204 14.59 20.87 15.92
CA GLY A 204 14.55 22.19 15.28
C GLY A 204 15.06 23.34 16.15
N ARG A 205 15.74 23.04 17.26
CA ARG A 205 16.39 24.02 18.17
C ARG A 205 17.76 24.43 17.62
N THR A 206 17.80 24.75 16.37
CA THR A 206 19.04 25.02 15.62
C THR A 206 19.71 26.31 16.06
N THR A 207 18.94 27.33 16.44
CA THR A 207 19.49 28.62 16.94
C THR A 207 20.26 28.47 18.25
N GLU A 208 19.78 27.61 19.16
CA GLU A 208 20.49 27.29 20.40
C GLU A 208 21.79 26.54 20.10
N LEU A 209 21.69 25.55 19.20
CA LEU A 209 22.86 24.77 18.78
C LEU A 209 23.91 25.64 18.08
N GLU A 210 23.50 26.59 17.25
CA GLU A 210 24.41 27.56 16.62
C GLU A 210 25.18 28.39 17.66
N ARG A 211 24.49 28.83 18.70
CA ARG A 211 25.11 29.58 19.78
C ARG A 211 26.14 28.71 20.53
N ASP A 212 25.76 27.51 20.89
CA ASP A 212 26.62 26.55 21.59
C ASP A 212 27.85 26.18 20.76
N LEU A 213 27.66 25.89 19.47
CA LEU A 213 28.78 25.57 18.56
C LEU A 213 29.71 26.76 18.35
N LYS A 214 29.17 28.00 18.31
CA LYS A 214 29.97 29.22 18.15
C LYS A 214 30.83 29.46 19.36
N GLN A 215 30.29 29.24 20.57
CA GLN A 215 31.04 29.34 21.81
C GLN A 215 32.15 28.27 21.87
N GLN A 216 31.83 27.00 21.61
CA GLN A 216 32.82 25.94 21.61
C GLN A 216 33.93 26.15 20.57
N MET A 217 33.60 26.68 19.41
CA MET A 217 34.56 27.02 18.37
C MET A 217 35.54 28.10 18.85
N GLN A 218 35.03 29.12 19.54
CA GLN A 218 35.86 30.18 20.09
C GLN A 218 36.77 29.65 21.22
N GLU A 219 36.22 28.85 22.13
CA GLU A 219 37.00 28.22 23.21
C GLU A 219 38.11 27.30 22.66
N ALA A 220 37.81 26.52 21.58
CA ALA A 220 38.81 25.69 20.93
C ALA A 220 39.90 26.54 20.24
N ALA A 221 39.54 27.66 19.63
CA ALA A 221 40.48 28.58 19.00
C ALA A 221 41.40 29.24 20.04
N ASP A 222 40.83 29.69 21.15
CA ASP A 222 41.57 30.32 22.25
C ASP A 222 42.56 29.33 22.94
N ASN A 223 42.23 28.05 22.92
CA ASN A 223 43.10 26.96 23.40
C ASN A 223 44.05 26.41 22.30
N TYR A 224 44.18 27.08 21.17
CA TYR A 224 45.00 26.68 20.02
C TYR A 224 44.68 25.31 19.43
N ALA A 225 43.50 24.77 19.70
CA ALA A 225 43.00 23.51 19.13
C ALA A 225 42.36 23.75 17.74
N PHE A 226 43.16 24.19 16.76
CA PHE A 226 42.66 24.66 15.47
C PHE A 226 41.95 23.60 14.63
N GLU A 227 42.32 22.33 14.73
CA GLU A 227 41.59 21.24 14.02
C GLU A 227 40.16 21.07 14.58
N GLU A 228 40.00 21.20 15.89
CA GLU A 228 38.70 21.13 16.54
C GLU A 228 37.85 22.38 16.21
N ALA A 229 38.45 23.56 16.25
CA ALA A 229 37.80 24.81 15.85
C ALA A 229 37.31 24.74 14.38
N ALA A 230 38.12 24.18 13.47
CA ALA A 230 37.71 23.99 12.08
C ALA A 230 36.55 23.02 11.95
N ARG A 231 36.54 21.91 12.67
CA ARG A 231 35.42 20.95 12.70
C ARG A 231 34.12 21.59 13.21
N LEU A 232 34.21 22.38 14.28
CA LEU A 232 33.04 23.09 14.85
C LEU A 232 32.51 24.17 13.88
N ARG A 233 33.40 24.86 13.17
CA ARG A 233 33.03 25.81 12.09
C ARG A 233 32.24 25.09 10.98
N ASP A 234 32.72 23.95 10.53
CA ASP A 234 32.06 23.19 9.45
C ASP A 234 30.67 22.66 9.91
N GLN A 235 30.55 22.24 11.19
CA GLN A 235 29.27 21.89 11.80
C GLN A 235 28.32 23.11 11.85
N LEU A 236 28.81 24.28 12.25
CA LEU A 236 28.04 25.51 12.32
C LEU A 236 27.49 25.90 10.94
N GLN A 237 28.32 25.84 9.89
CA GLN A 237 27.89 26.10 8.52
C GLN A 237 26.81 25.12 8.04
N ALA A 238 26.92 23.85 8.41
CA ALA A 238 25.94 22.83 8.04
C ALA A 238 24.59 23.07 8.76
N VAL A 239 24.60 23.48 10.03
CA VAL A 239 23.38 23.86 10.78
C VAL A 239 22.74 25.10 10.19
N ALA A 240 23.52 26.13 9.82
CA ALA A 240 23.01 27.35 9.19
C ALA A 240 22.25 27.06 7.88
N ARG A 241 22.80 26.19 7.02
CA ARG A 241 22.11 25.75 5.77
C ARG A 241 20.78 25.03 6.05
N LEU A 242 20.68 24.27 7.16
CA LEU A 242 19.43 23.65 7.57
C LEU A 242 18.37 24.68 7.96
N ASN A 243 18.78 25.75 8.65
CA ASN A 243 17.87 26.82 9.06
C ASN A 243 17.27 27.58 7.88
N GLU A 244 18.04 27.84 6.83
CA GLU A 244 17.56 28.51 5.62
C GLU A 244 16.47 27.66 4.91
N ALA A 245 16.61 26.31 4.93
CA ALA A 245 15.68 25.40 4.28
C ALA A 245 14.38 25.15 5.08
N GLN A 246 14.37 25.40 6.40
CA GLN A 246 13.23 25.14 7.28
C GLN A 246 12.62 26.44 7.83
N LYS A 247 11.71 27.07 7.08
CA LYS A 247 10.91 28.18 7.62
C LYS A 247 9.95 27.66 8.69
N ALA A 248 10.03 28.25 9.90
CA ALA A 248 9.05 27.99 10.95
C ALA A 248 7.65 28.44 10.49
N VAL A 249 6.65 27.59 10.66
CA VAL A 249 5.28 27.84 10.21
C VAL A 249 4.44 28.46 11.33
N THR A 250 4.75 28.14 12.59
CA THR A 250 4.05 28.69 13.77
C THR A 250 5.03 29.04 14.87
N ASN A 251 4.80 30.14 15.57
CA ASN A 251 5.62 30.56 16.71
C ASN A 251 5.31 29.76 18.00
N ASN A 252 4.20 29.05 18.10
CA ASN A 252 3.72 28.39 19.32
C ASN A 252 4.14 26.91 19.50
N GLY A 253 5.05 26.39 18.68
CA GLY A 253 5.75 25.11 18.96
C GLY A 253 4.88 23.86 19.12
N GLY A 254 3.57 23.87 18.81
CA GLY A 254 2.66 22.73 18.99
C GLY A 254 2.78 21.68 17.87
N ASP A 255 2.38 20.45 18.22
CA ASP A 255 2.23 19.35 17.26
C ASP A 255 0.80 19.34 16.76
N MET A 256 0.60 19.41 15.44
CA MET A 256 -0.71 19.33 14.81
C MET A 256 -0.65 18.58 13.47
N ASP A 257 -1.76 17.95 13.11
CA ASP A 257 -2.02 17.44 11.76
C ASP A 257 -3.13 18.29 11.12
N ILE A 258 -2.93 18.71 9.89
CA ILE A 258 -3.86 19.58 9.17
C ILE A 258 -4.35 18.83 7.95
N PHE A 259 -5.64 18.59 7.89
CA PHE A 259 -6.29 17.92 6.78
C PHE A 259 -6.98 18.96 5.91
N GLY A 260 -6.63 18.98 4.62
CA GLY A 260 -7.35 19.73 3.60
C GLY A 260 -8.16 18.80 2.71
N LEU A 261 -9.28 19.26 2.19
CA LEU A 261 -10.13 18.52 1.26
C LEU A 261 -10.28 19.29 -0.04
N GLY A 262 -10.02 18.61 -1.16
CA GLY A 262 -10.39 19.05 -2.50
C GLY A 262 -11.40 18.07 -3.08
N GLN A 263 -12.37 18.59 -3.82
CA GLN A 263 -13.37 17.81 -4.53
C GLN A 263 -13.53 18.33 -5.94
N ASP A 264 -13.65 17.43 -6.91
CA ASP A 264 -14.03 17.73 -8.28
C ASP A 264 -14.89 16.59 -8.86
N MET A 265 -15.24 16.68 -10.15
CA MET A 265 -16.07 15.69 -10.85
C MET A 265 -15.44 14.28 -10.94
N THR A 266 -14.15 14.14 -10.63
CA THR A 266 -13.40 12.86 -10.74
C THR A 266 -13.17 12.18 -9.40
N GLY A 267 -13.42 12.88 -8.29
CA GLY A 267 -13.25 12.36 -6.95
C GLY A 267 -12.81 13.39 -5.93
N LEU A 268 -12.27 12.88 -4.85
CA LEU A 268 -11.85 13.62 -3.70
C LEU A 268 -10.35 13.44 -3.45
N CYS A 269 -9.69 14.49 -2.97
CA CYS A 269 -8.31 14.42 -2.49
C CYS A 269 -8.25 14.97 -1.07
N VAL A 270 -7.74 14.18 -0.15
CA VAL A 270 -7.39 14.66 1.19
C VAL A 270 -5.90 14.94 1.22
N GLN A 271 -5.53 16.19 1.49
CA GLN A 271 -4.15 16.62 1.72
C GLN A 271 -3.87 16.67 3.21
N LEU A 272 -2.81 16.04 3.66
CA LEU A 272 -2.37 16.03 5.06
C LEU A 272 -1.04 16.76 5.20
N PHE A 273 -0.97 17.69 6.16
CA PHE A 273 0.26 18.36 6.59
C PHE A 273 0.62 17.93 7.99
N PHE A 274 1.87 17.53 8.19
CA PHE A 274 2.44 17.19 9.50
C PHE A 274 3.21 18.38 10.06
N VAL A 275 2.67 19.01 11.08
CA VAL A 275 3.34 20.09 11.82
C VAL A 275 3.82 19.52 13.16
N ARG A 276 5.13 19.63 13.42
CA ARG A 276 5.74 19.19 14.66
C ARG A 276 6.62 20.31 15.22
N LYS A 277 6.39 20.63 16.49
CA LYS A 277 7.08 21.76 17.15
C LYS A 277 7.00 23.06 16.34
N GLY A 278 5.84 23.32 15.74
CA GLY A 278 5.60 24.51 14.91
C GLY A 278 6.25 24.50 13.53
N LYS A 279 6.92 23.44 13.11
CA LYS A 279 7.53 23.29 11.79
C LYS A 279 6.76 22.29 10.93
N LEU A 280 6.53 22.60 9.66
CA LEU A 280 5.99 21.66 8.68
C LEU A 280 7.08 20.63 8.31
N ILE A 281 6.94 19.40 8.81
CA ILE A 281 7.93 18.33 8.61
C ILE A 281 7.61 17.43 7.42
N GLY A 282 6.38 17.48 6.89
CA GLY A 282 5.98 16.67 5.76
C GLY A 282 4.55 16.91 5.32
N ARG A 283 4.23 16.35 4.17
CA ARG A 283 2.89 16.35 3.58
C ARG A 283 2.60 15.01 2.94
N ASP A 284 1.33 14.62 2.95
CA ASP A 284 0.85 13.44 2.20
C ASP A 284 -0.51 13.72 1.59
N ASN A 285 -0.92 12.88 0.64
CA ASN A 285 -2.18 13.02 -0.05
C ASN A 285 -2.84 11.67 -0.30
N PHE A 286 -4.17 11.65 -0.26
CA PHE A 286 -5.00 10.47 -0.43
C PHE A 286 -6.10 10.78 -1.43
N PHE A 287 -6.24 9.93 -2.46
CA PHE A 287 -7.29 10.06 -3.44
C PHE A 287 -8.43 9.09 -3.11
N LEU A 288 -9.64 9.61 -3.02
CA LEU A 288 -10.86 8.86 -2.76
C LEU A 288 -11.80 8.97 -3.97
N PRO A 289 -12.54 7.89 -4.31
CA PRO A 289 -13.60 8.00 -5.31
C PRO A 289 -14.73 8.88 -4.75
N ASP A 290 -15.38 9.64 -5.62
CA ASP A 290 -16.63 10.31 -5.24
C ASP A 290 -17.73 9.24 -5.08
N GLY A 291 -18.23 9.10 -3.86
CA GLY A 291 -19.30 8.17 -3.51
C GLY A 291 -20.65 8.87 -3.33
N GLY A 292 -20.72 10.19 -3.54
CA GLY A 292 -21.91 10.99 -3.23
C GLY A 292 -22.11 11.24 -1.74
N ASP A 293 -21.05 11.11 -0.94
CA ASP A 293 -21.05 11.44 0.49
C ASP A 293 -20.80 12.94 0.68
N THR A 294 -21.29 13.50 1.77
CA THR A 294 -21.02 14.91 2.11
C THR A 294 -19.54 15.09 2.50
N PRO A 295 -18.95 16.28 2.29
CA PRO A 295 -17.59 16.56 2.73
C PRO A 295 -17.33 16.28 4.21
N GLN A 296 -18.35 16.49 5.05
CA GLN A 296 -18.31 16.19 6.48
C GLN A 296 -18.22 14.68 6.77
N GLU A 297 -19.05 13.87 6.11
CA GLU A 297 -19.00 12.40 6.21
C GLU A 297 -17.67 11.85 5.72
N VAL A 298 -17.16 12.38 4.62
CA VAL A 298 -15.85 12.00 4.07
C VAL A 298 -14.73 12.26 5.07
N MET A 299 -14.67 13.47 5.65
CA MET A 299 -13.63 13.83 6.62
C MET A 299 -13.73 13.01 7.90
N THR A 300 -14.94 12.79 8.39
CA THR A 300 -15.19 11.96 9.58
C THR A 300 -14.72 10.52 9.38
N ALA A 301 -15.10 9.90 8.26
CA ALA A 301 -14.68 8.55 7.92
C ALA A 301 -13.15 8.46 7.70
N PHE A 302 -12.56 9.48 7.05
CA PHE A 302 -11.14 9.54 6.81
C PHE A 302 -10.34 9.62 8.11
N VAL A 303 -10.68 10.53 9.01
CA VAL A 303 -9.99 10.72 10.30
C VAL A 303 -10.02 9.44 11.14
N LYS A 304 -11.17 8.77 11.22
CA LYS A 304 -11.31 7.50 11.94
C LYS A 304 -10.37 6.42 11.38
N GLN A 305 -10.40 6.21 10.07
CA GLN A 305 -9.57 5.18 9.43
C GLN A 305 -8.08 5.52 9.48
N TYR A 306 -7.71 6.78 9.28
CA TYR A 306 -6.33 7.24 9.35
C TYR A 306 -5.73 7.02 10.74
N TYR A 307 -6.40 7.50 11.79
CA TYR A 307 -5.88 7.36 13.15
C TYR A 307 -6.06 5.96 13.75
N ASN A 308 -6.90 5.10 13.17
CA ASN A 308 -6.94 3.69 13.58
C ASN A 308 -5.57 3.01 13.40
N GLU A 309 -4.82 3.38 12.38
CA GLU A 309 -3.50 2.83 12.05
C GLU A 309 -2.32 3.71 12.46
N ALA A 310 -2.56 5.02 12.63
CA ALA A 310 -1.52 5.95 12.97
C ALA A 310 -0.86 5.59 14.31
N THR A 311 0.46 5.58 14.31
CA THR A 311 1.28 5.31 15.51
C THR A 311 1.56 6.56 16.34
N PHE A 312 1.36 7.74 15.76
CA PHE A 312 1.48 9.03 16.43
C PHE A 312 0.20 9.85 16.23
N ILE A 313 -0.33 10.40 17.31
CA ILE A 313 -1.51 11.26 17.31
C ILE A 313 -1.09 12.60 17.90
N PRO A 314 -1.22 13.75 17.19
CA PRO A 314 -0.86 15.07 17.72
C PRO A 314 -1.86 15.55 18.78
N LYS A 315 -1.57 16.69 19.43
CA LYS A 315 -2.53 17.31 20.35
C LYS A 315 -3.71 17.93 19.64
N GLU A 316 -3.49 18.43 18.44
CA GLU A 316 -4.48 19.14 17.64
C GLU A 316 -4.61 18.50 16.26
N VAL A 317 -5.84 18.28 15.85
CA VAL A 317 -6.21 17.79 14.52
C VAL A 317 -7.08 18.86 13.87
N VAL A 318 -6.55 19.52 12.86
CA VAL A 318 -7.23 20.62 12.15
C VAL A 318 -7.96 20.06 10.94
N LEU A 319 -9.27 20.32 10.86
CA LEU A 319 -10.17 19.79 9.83
C LEU A 319 -10.89 20.90 9.09
N PRO A 320 -11.21 20.73 7.79
CA PRO A 320 -12.05 21.66 7.03
C PRO A 320 -13.55 21.52 7.38
N TYR A 321 -13.96 20.36 7.88
CA TYR A 321 -15.32 20.03 8.32
C TYR A 321 -15.23 19.21 9.59
N LEU A 322 -15.92 19.64 10.65
CA LEU A 322 -16.00 18.88 11.90
C LEU A 322 -17.10 17.82 11.81
N PRO A 323 -16.91 16.66 12.45
CA PRO A 323 -18.01 15.72 12.71
C PRO A 323 -19.16 16.37 13.47
N GLU A 324 -20.34 15.72 13.50
CA GLU A 324 -21.40 16.09 14.42
C GLU A 324 -20.89 16.04 15.86
N GLU A 325 -21.45 16.85 16.76
CA GLU A 325 -20.85 17.09 18.09
C GLU A 325 -20.71 15.80 18.92
N GLU A 326 -21.71 14.90 18.87
CA GLU A 326 -21.64 13.59 19.55
C GLU A 326 -20.52 12.72 18.98
N GLU A 327 -20.38 12.67 17.66
CA GLU A 327 -19.34 11.87 17.00
C GLU A 327 -17.95 12.50 17.16
N LYS A 328 -17.86 13.82 17.20
CA LYS A 328 -16.62 14.55 17.50
C LYS A 328 -16.11 14.18 18.89
N GLN A 329 -16.97 14.23 19.92
CA GLN A 329 -16.62 13.89 21.29
C GLN A 329 -16.15 12.43 21.40
N LEU A 330 -16.82 11.51 20.71
CA LEU A 330 -16.43 10.10 20.67
C LEU A 330 -15.05 9.90 20.05
N ILE A 331 -14.77 10.57 18.93
CA ILE A 331 -13.45 10.51 18.26
C ILE A 331 -12.37 11.12 19.15
N GLU A 332 -12.62 12.29 19.77
CA GLU A 332 -11.67 12.94 20.68
C GLU A 332 -11.35 12.03 21.89
N THR A 333 -12.37 11.40 22.48
CA THR A 333 -12.20 10.44 23.58
C THR A 333 -11.36 9.24 23.15
N TRP A 334 -11.69 8.64 22.03
CA TRP A 334 -10.92 7.51 21.47
C TRP A 334 -9.46 7.88 21.18
N LEU A 335 -9.23 9.05 20.56
CA LEU A 335 -7.88 9.53 20.25
C LEU A 335 -7.10 9.87 21.52
N ALA A 336 -7.76 10.44 22.53
CA ALA A 336 -7.15 10.73 23.82
C ALA A 336 -6.72 9.46 24.55
N ASP A 337 -7.55 8.43 24.56
CA ASP A 337 -7.24 7.12 25.14
C ASP A 337 -6.03 6.48 24.42
N LYS A 338 -6.03 6.50 23.07
CA LYS A 338 -4.94 5.96 22.28
C LYS A 338 -3.63 6.74 22.46
N ALA A 339 -3.70 8.07 22.52
CA ALA A 339 -2.55 8.96 22.70
C ALA A 339 -2.08 9.07 24.17
N GLN A 340 -2.93 8.72 25.17
CA GLN A 340 -2.76 8.96 26.60
C GLN A 340 -2.54 10.45 26.92
N ARG A 341 -3.26 11.30 26.21
CA ARG A 341 -3.28 12.76 26.39
C ARG A 341 -4.48 13.36 25.66
N ARG A 342 -4.89 14.56 26.05
CA ARG A 342 -5.96 15.29 25.38
C ARG A 342 -5.64 15.52 23.91
N VAL A 343 -6.62 15.26 23.05
CA VAL A 343 -6.59 15.51 21.59
C VAL A 343 -7.84 16.30 21.23
N GLU A 344 -7.68 17.33 20.44
CA GLU A 344 -8.76 18.21 20.02
C GLU A 344 -8.91 18.23 18.50
N LEU A 345 -10.17 18.10 18.02
CA LEU A 345 -10.53 18.32 16.62
C LEU A 345 -10.95 19.79 16.43
N LEU A 346 -10.27 20.51 15.54
CA LEU A 346 -10.43 21.94 15.42
C LEU A 346 -10.80 22.35 13.99
N LEU A 347 -11.73 23.30 13.86
CA LEU A 347 -11.99 24.07 12.64
C LEU A 347 -11.60 25.54 12.90
N PRO A 348 -10.39 25.99 12.50
CA PRO A 348 -9.90 27.31 12.83
C PRO A 348 -10.59 28.39 12.00
N GLN A 349 -11.01 29.46 12.67
CA GLN A 349 -11.69 30.60 12.05
C GLN A 349 -10.73 31.74 11.68
N ARG A 350 -9.56 31.83 12.32
CA ARG A 350 -8.57 32.89 12.13
C ARG A 350 -7.15 32.45 12.46
N GLY A 351 -6.17 33.21 12.02
CA GLY A 351 -4.75 33.05 12.32
C GLY A 351 -4.10 31.92 11.51
N VAL A 352 -2.84 31.63 11.86
CA VAL A 352 -1.94 30.73 11.10
C VAL A 352 -2.54 29.35 10.83
N LYS A 353 -3.32 28.79 11.76
CA LYS A 353 -3.98 27.49 11.55
C LYS A 353 -5.00 27.55 10.40
N LYS A 354 -5.76 28.67 10.28
CA LYS A 354 -6.67 28.87 9.16
C LYS A 354 -5.94 29.01 7.83
N ASP A 355 -4.82 29.73 7.82
CA ASP A 355 -4.02 29.92 6.60
C ASP A 355 -3.41 28.59 6.13
N LEU A 356 -2.95 27.77 7.06
CA LEU A 356 -2.45 26.43 6.76
C LEU A 356 -3.55 25.50 6.27
N LEU A 357 -4.74 25.56 6.85
CA LEU A 357 -5.89 24.80 6.38
C LEU A 357 -6.29 25.22 4.95
N LYS A 358 -6.32 26.53 4.69
CA LYS A 358 -6.57 27.07 3.34
C LYS A 358 -5.54 26.54 2.35
N LEU A 359 -4.26 26.60 2.71
CA LEU A 359 -3.17 26.07 1.88
C LEU A 359 -3.31 24.56 1.63
N ALA A 360 -3.74 23.78 2.63
CA ALA A 360 -3.99 22.35 2.48
C ALA A 360 -5.13 22.07 1.50
N ASN A 361 -6.24 22.84 1.58
CA ASN A 361 -7.36 22.72 0.66
C ASN A 361 -6.95 23.07 -0.78
N GLU A 362 -6.23 24.18 -0.99
CA GLU A 362 -5.73 24.60 -2.30
C GLU A 362 -4.79 23.53 -2.92
N ASN A 363 -3.90 22.95 -2.11
CA ASN A 363 -3.04 21.88 -2.57
C ASN A 363 -3.84 20.61 -2.94
N ALA A 364 -4.88 20.26 -2.19
CA ALA A 364 -5.75 19.13 -2.50
C ALA A 364 -6.43 19.31 -3.87
N VAL A 365 -6.97 20.49 -4.16
CA VAL A 365 -7.58 20.83 -5.46
C VAL A 365 -6.54 20.80 -6.58
N LYS A 366 -5.34 21.37 -6.34
CA LYS A 366 -4.26 21.36 -7.32
C LYS A 366 -3.85 19.95 -7.70
N LEU A 367 -3.73 19.05 -6.73
CA LEU A 367 -3.38 17.65 -6.96
C LEU A 367 -4.43 16.89 -7.77
N LEU A 368 -5.72 17.16 -7.56
CA LEU A 368 -6.80 16.64 -8.40
C LEU A 368 -6.64 17.10 -9.86
N ASN A 369 -6.45 18.40 -10.08
CA ASN A 369 -6.24 18.96 -11.40
C ASN A 369 -5.00 18.38 -12.11
N GLU A 370 -3.89 18.19 -11.39
CA GLU A 370 -2.69 17.55 -11.94
C GLU A 370 -2.94 16.09 -12.32
N ARG A 371 -3.71 15.37 -11.50
CA ARG A 371 -4.09 13.98 -11.80
C ARG A 371 -4.96 13.89 -13.06
N LEU A 372 -5.92 14.79 -13.22
CA LEU A 372 -6.74 14.92 -14.43
C LEU A 372 -5.89 15.16 -15.67
N ARG A 373 -4.98 16.14 -15.60
CA ARG A 373 -4.07 16.46 -16.71
C ARG A 373 -3.19 15.29 -17.09
N LYS A 374 -2.59 14.62 -16.10
CA LYS A 374 -1.78 13.41 -16.33
C LYS A 374 -2.62 12.28 -16.95
N GLY A 375 -3.84 12.07 -16.48
CA GLY A 375 -4.76 11.09 -17.05
C GLY A 375 -5.12 11.41 -18.50
N SER A 376 -5.45 12.67 -18.82
CA SER A 376 -5.78 13.11 -20.18
C SER A 376 -4.57 13.03 -21.12
N LEU A 377 -3.38 13.41 -20.65
CA LEU A 377 -2.12 13.29 -21.41
C LEU A 377 -1.78 11.82 -21.64
N SER A 378 -1.95 10.95 -20.64
CA SER A 378 -1.73 9.50 -20.80
C SER A 378 -2.66 8.92 -21.85
N LEU A 379 -3.96 9.23 -21.81
CA LEU A 379 -4.92 8.75 -22.81
C LEU A 379 -4.60 9.24 -24.22
N LYS A 380 -4.23 10.52 -24.39
CA LYS A 380 -3.78 11.03 -25.69
C LYS A 380 -2.55 10.32 -26.20
N ASN A 381 -1.54 10.14 -25.34
CA ASN A 381 -0.31 9.44 -25.69
C ASN A 381 -0.55 7.97 -26.00
N ASP A 382 -1.48 7.31 -25.29
CA ASP A 382 -1.83 5.92 -25.53
C ASP A 382 -2.58 5.73 -26.87
N LEU A 383 -3.49 6.65 -27.22
CA LEU A 383 -4.16 6.68 -28.51
C LEU A 383 -3.18 6.96 -29.65
N GLN A 384 -2.32 7.98 -29.50
CA GLN A 384 -1.29 8.29 -30.48
C GLN A 384 -0.35 7.12 -30.70
N ALA A 385 0.07 6.42 -29.63
CA ALA A 385 0.91 5.24 -29.75
C ALA A 385 0.22 4.10 -30.52
N ALA A 386 -1.09 3.92 -30.35
CA ALA A 386 -1.86 2.94 -31.11
C ALA A 386 -2.01 3.34 -32.59
N GLU A 387 -2.19 4.63 -32.88
CA GLU A 387 -2.22 5.17 -34.26
C GLU A 387 -0.87 5.03 -34.96
N GLU A 388 0.23 5.38 -34.29
CA GLU A 388 1.59 5.19 -34.83
C GLU A 388 1.89 3.71 -35.12
N LEU A 389 1.46 2.80 -34.21
CA LEU A 389 1.62 1.36 -34.42
C LEU A 389 0.77 0.88 -35.60
N GLN A 390 -0.46 1.34 -35.73
CA GLN A 390 -1.35 1.05 -36.87
C GLN A 390 -0.68 1.44 -38.20
N GLN A 391 -0.14 2.66 -38.27
CA GLN A 391 0.54 3.18 -39.46
C GLN A 391 1.80 2.36 -39.80
N ALA A 392 2.63 2.08 -38.78
CA ALA A 392 3.85 1.29 -38.96
C ALA A 392 3.55 -0.15 -39.44
N LEU A 393 2.43 -0.70 -39.00
CA LEU A 393 1.95 -2.01 -39.44
C LEU A 393 1.14 -1.93 -40.77
N GLY A 394 0.85 -0.75 -41.29
CA GLY A 394 0.06 -0.58 -42.51
C GLY A 394 -1.34 -1.21 -42.42
N LEU A 395 -2.01 -1.06 -41.26
CA LEU A 395 -3.33 -1.59 -41.02
C LEU A 395 -4.40 -0.55 -41.38
N GLU A 396 -5.50 -0.99 -42.03
CA GLU A 396 -6.58 -0.10 -42.47
C GLU A 396 -7.47 0.38 -41.33
N HIS A 397 -7.64 -0.46 -40.30
CA HIS A 397 -8.54 -0.19 -39.18
C HIS A 397 -7.81 0.24 -37.92
N PRO A 398 -8.42 1.10 -37.05
CA PRO A 398 -7.86 1.51 -35.78
C PRO A 398 -7.60 0.34 -34.85
N LEU A 399 -6.53 0.44 -34.05
CA LEU A 399 -6.18 -0.55 -33.04
C LEU A 399 -6.98 -0.34 -31.73
N GLU A 400 -8.30 -0.62 -31.82
CA GLU A 400 -9.18 -0.47 -30.65
C GLU A 400 -8.91 -1.52 -29.57
N ARG A 401 -8.60 -2.76 -30.00
CA ARG A 401 -8.27 -3.86 -29.10
C ARG A 401 -7.08 -4.66 -29.63
N MET A 402 -6.13 -4.90 -28.74
CA MET A 402 -4.96 -5.74 -29.02
C MET A 402 -4.90 -6.86 -27.97
N ASP A 403 -4.89 -8.12 -28.42
CA ASP A 403 -4.73 -9.30 -27.56
C ASP A 403 -3.28 -9.81 -27.71
N CYS A 404 -2.52 -9.91 -26.60
CA CYS A 404 -1.16 -10.44 -26.63
C CYS A 404 -1.06 -11.74 -25.85
N PHE A 405 -0.44 -12.76 -26.49
CA PHE A 405 -0.25 -14.09 -25.94
C PHE A 405 1.21 -14.35 -25.60
N ASP A 406 1.46 -14.89 -24.40
CA ASP A 406 2.76 -15.38 -23.95
C ASP A 406 2.62 -16.82 -23.43
N ILE A 407 3.52 -17.71 -23.86
CA ILE A 407 3.62 -19.09 -23.40
C ILE A 407 4.73 -19.18 -22.37
N SER A 408 4.39 -19.65 -21.19
CA SER A 408 5.33 -19.77 -20.08
C SER A 408 5.32 -21.19 -19.48
N HIS A 409 6.51 -21.73 -19.28
CA HIS A 409 6.70 -23.06 -18.69
C HIS A 409 7.10 -22.98 -17.21
N THR A 410 6.48 -23.81 -16.40
CA THR A 410 6.94 -24.05 -15.02
C THR A 410 7.91 -25.22 -15.03
N GLN A 411 9.09 -25.06 -14.42
CA GLN A 411 10.00 -26.18 -14.20
C GLN A 411 9.25 -27.33 -13.52
N GLY A 412 8.86 -28.34 -14.30
CA GLY A 412 8.34 -29.59 -13.78
C GLY A 412 6.93 -30.06 -14.20
N SER A 413 6.21 -29.47 -15.18
CA SER A 413 5.11 -30.17 -15.90
C SER A 413 3.89 -29.34 -16.33
N GLU A 414 3.67 -28.11 -15.89
CA GLU A 414 2.47 -27.36 -16.33
C GLU A 414 2.85 -26.20 -17.26
N THR A 415 2.37 -26.25 -18.50
CA THR A 415 2.44 -25.14 -19.46
C THR A 415 1.19 -24.28 -19.28
N VAL A 416 1.40 -22.96 -19.19
CA VAL A 416 0.32 -21.98 -19.05
C VAL A 416 0.51 -20.90 -20.10
N ALA A 417 -0.58 -20.61 -20.85
CA ALA A 417 -0.63 -19.45 -21.70
C ALA A 417 -1.30 -18.28 -20.96
N SER A 418 -0.73 -17.11 -21.08
CA SER A 418 -1.31 -15.86 -20.59
C SER A 418 -1.74 -14.98 -21.76
N MET A 419 -2.91 -14.35 -21.63
CA MET A 419 -3.44 -13.38 -22.58
C MET A 419 -3.64 -12.07 -21.84
N VAL A 420 -2.99 -11.01 -22.30
CA VAL A 420 -3.24 -9.65 -21.86
C VAL A 420 -3.95 -8.87 -22.96
N VAL A 421 -4.77 -7.91 -22.58
CA VAL A 421 -5.58 -7.12 -23.50
C VAL A 421 -5.28 -5.64 -23.30
N PHE A 422 -5.07 -4.96 -24.42
CA PHE A 422 -4.96 -3.51 -24.48
C PHE A 422 -6.12 -2.95 -25.31
N ARG A 423 -6.77 -1.90 -24.81
CA ARG A 423 -7.81 -1.16 -25.53
C ARG A 423 -7.37 0.28 -25.72
N ASN A 424 -7.37 0.76 -26.95
CA ASN A 424 -6.92 2.11 -27.30
C ASN A 424 -5.55 2.45 -26.67
N GLY A 425 -4.59 1.54 -26.76
CA GLY A 425 -3.25 1.70 -26.20
C GLY A 425 -3.11 1.51 -24.68
N THR A 426 -4.23 1.34 -23.93
CA THR A 426 -4.24 1.20 -22.46
C THR A 426 -4.57 -0.23 -22.05
N SER A 427 -3.89 -0.74 -20.99
CA SER A 427 -4.11 -2.09 -20.49
C SER A 427 -5.49 -2.31 -19.87
N SER A 428 -6.24 -3.34 -20.31
CA SER A 428 -7.58 -3.69 -19.82
C SER A 428 -7.55 -4.96 -18.97
N LYS A 429 -7.20 -4.80 -17.69
CA LYS A 429 -6.98 -5.94 -16.76
C LYS A 429 -8.20 -6.84 -16.55
N LYS A 430 -9.41 -6.32 -16.74
CA LYS A 430 -10.67 -7.11 -16.65
C LYS A 430 -10.79 -8.16 -17.75
N ASP A 431 -10.14 -7.92 -18.90
CA ASP A 431 -10.19 -8.76 -20.08
C ASP A 431 -9.04 -9.79 -20.11
N TYR A 432 -8.09 -9.74 -19.17
CA TYR A 432 -6.98 -10.69 -19.09
C TYR A 432 -7.48 -12.11 -18.82
N ARG A 433 -6.86 -13.10 -19.48
CA ARG A 433 -7.21 -14.52 -19.33
C ARG A 433 -5.96 -15.36 -19.14
N ARG A 434 -6.13 -16.51 -18.51
CA ARG A 434 -5.11 -17.55 -18.35
C ARG A 434 -5.68 -18.87 -18.83
N TYR A 435 -4.87 -19.60 -19.56
CA TYR A 435 -5.23 -20.89 -20.09
C TYR A 435 -4.24 -21.94 -19.60
N LYS A 436 -4.74 -22.96 -18.89
CA LYS A 436 -3.97 -24.15 -18.63
C LYS A 436 -3.94 -24.96 -19.93
N ILE A 437 -2.73 -25.25 -20.43
CA ILE A 437 -2.52 -26.00 -21.66
C ILE A 437 -2.61 -27.50 -21.34
N VAL A 438 -3.35 -28.23 -22.16
CA VAL A 438 -3.57 -29.67 -22.02
C VAL A 438 -2.80 -30.44 -23.10
N SER A 439 -2.68 -29.88 -24.31
CA SER A 439 -2.03 -30.51 -25.47
C SER A 439 -0.53 -30.75 -25.32
N ALA A 440 0.13 -30.09 -24.35
CA ALA A 440 1.56 -30.20 -24.09
C ALA A 440 1.90 -31.02 -22.82
N GLU A 441 1.00 -31.88 -22.34
CA GLU A 441 1.28 -32.74 -21.18
C GLU A 441 2.45 -33.71 -21.49
N GLY A 442 3.56 -33.52 -20.76
CA GLY A 442 4.74 -34.40 -20.79
C GLY A 442 5.96 -33.90 -21.53
N LYS A 443 5.86 -32.97 -22.48
CA LYS A 443 7.00 -32.24 -23.10
C LYS A 443 6.61 -30.80 -23.43
N PRO A 444 7.48 -29.83 -23.13
CA PRO A 444 7.24 -28.45 -23.52
C PRO A 444 7.16 -28.33 -25.06
N ASP A 445 6.00 -27.94 -25.58
CA ASP A 445 5.77 -27.67 -26.99
C ASP A 445 5.06 -26.32 -27.13
N ASP A 446 5.85 -25.29 -27.38
CA ASP A 446 5.35 -23.91 -27.50
C ASP A 446 4.43 -23.75 -28.69
N LEU A 447 4.66 -24.48 -29.77
CA LEU A 447 3.87 -24.37 -31.01
C LEU A 447 2.47 -24.91 -30.80
N LYS A 448 2.34 -26.12 -30.26
CA LYS A 448 1.04 -26.72 -29.92
C LYS A 448 0.31 -25.93 -28.83
N SER A 449 1.05 -25.43 -27.85
CA SER A 449 0.49 -24.58 -26.77
C SER A 449 -0.12 -23.31 -27.35
N MET A 450 0.55 -22.69 -28.33
CA MET A 450 0.05 -21.50 -29.00
C MET A 450 -1.19 -21.82 -29.83
N GLN A 451 -1.20 -22.92 -30.57
CA GLN A 451 -2.38 -23.38 -31.29
C GLN A 451 -3.58 -23.58 -30.38
N GLU A 452 -3.40 -24.27 -29.25
CA GLU A 452 -4.47 -24.54 -28.29
C GLU A 452 -5.07 -23.24 -27.72
N VAL A 453 -4.23 -22.30 -27.29
CA VAL A 453 -4.73 -21.07 -26.65
C VAL A 453 -5.48 -20.18 -27.66
N VAL A 454 -4.93 -20.02 -28.86
CA VAL A 454 -5.55 -19.21 -29.92
C VAL A 454 -6.88 -19.81 -30.34
N TYR A 455 -6.96 -21.13 -30.53
CA TYR A 455 -8.21 -21.84 -30.81
C TYR A 455 -9.26 -21.61 -29.71
N ARG A 456 -8.90 -21.85 -28.47
CA ARG A 456 -9.82 -21.69 -27.33
C ARG A 456 -10.28 -20.26 -27.13
N ARG A 457 -9.50 -19.27 -27.56
CA ARG A 457 -9.88 -17.87 -27.46
C ARG A 457 -10.82 -17.43 -28.56
N TYR A 458 -10.63 -17.87 -29.79
CA TYR A 458 -11.32 -17.32 -30.96
C TYR A 458 -12.37 -18.24 -31.58
N ARG A 459 -12.50 -19.50 -31.12
CA ARG A 459 -13.47 -20.46 -31.67
C ARG A 459 -14.93 -19.97 -31.64
N ASP A 460 -15.28 -19.13 -30.65
CA ASP A 460 -16.66 -18.65 -30.45
C ASP A 460 -16.90 -17.27 -31.09
N TYR A 461 -15.92 -16.70 -31.80
CA TYR A 461 -15.95 -15.39 -32.50
C TYR A 461 -16.36 -14.20 -31.65
N GLU A 462 -16.30 -14.30 -30.31
CA GLU A 462 -16.71 -13.24 -29.43
C GLU A 462 -15.59 -12.20 -29.23
N ASP A 463 -15.94 -10.91 -29.30
CA ASP A 463 -15.09 -9.75 -28.98
C ASP A 463 -13.69 -9.86 -29.62
N LEU A 464 -13.64 -9.98 -30.97
CA LEU A 464 -12.40 -10.13 -31.73
C LEU A 464 -11.53 -8.88 -31.62
N PRO A 465 -10.18 -9.04 -31.53
CA PRO A 465 -9.27 -7.90 -31.47
C PRO A 465 -9.02 -7.30 -32.86
N SER A 466 -8.60 -6.05 -32.91
CA SER A 466 -8.07 -5.40 -34.12
C SER A 466 -6.64 -5.86 -34.45
N LEU A 467 -5.93 -6.46 -33.49
CA LEU A 467 -4.57 -6.98 -33.65
C LEU A 467 -4.31 -8.09 -32.64
N VAL A 468 -3.75 -9.20 -33.11
CA VAL A 468 -3.18 -10.27 -32.28
C VAL A 468 -1.67 -10.13 -32.25
N VAL A 469 -1.10 -10.11 -31.05
CA VAL A 469 0.35 -10.03 -30.80
C VAL A 469 0.80 -11.34 -30.17
N ILE A 470 1.79 -11.99 -30.77
CA ILE A 470 2.40 -13.22 -30.27
C ILE A 470 3.78 -12.88 -29.69
N ASP A 471 3.96 -13.03 -28.36
CA ASP A 471 5.26 -12.89 -27.72
C ASP A 471 6.13 -14.13 -28.01
N GLY A 472 6.63 -14.19 -29.24
CA GLY A 472 7.36 -15.33 -29.73
C GLY A 472 7.86 -15.19 -31.16
N GLY A 473 8.80 -16.07 -31.53
CA GLY A 473 9.42 -16.07 -32.85
C GLY A 473 8.50 -16.54 -33.98
N LYS A 474 9.07 -16.54 -35.21
CA LYS A 474 8.34 -16.91 -36.46
C LYS A 474 7.59 -18.23 -36.38
N GLY A 475 8.09 -19.23 -35.62
CA GLY A 475 7.41 -20.52 -35.47
C GLY A 475 6.09 -20.41 -34.70
N GLN A 476 6.07 -19.69 -33.58
CA GLN A 476 4.85 -19.47 -32.79
C GLN A 476 3.84 -18.59 -33.54
N LEU A 477 4.33 -17.58 -34.28
CA LEU A 477 3.49 -16.78 -35.18
C LEU A 477 2.80 -17.64 -36.24
N SER A 478 3.55 -18.53 -36.92
CA SER A 478 3.01 -19.41 -37.94
C SER A 478 1.96 -20.38 -37.37
N SER A 479 2.22 -20.93 -36.19
CA SER A 479 1.28 -21.82 -35.50
C SER A 479 -0.01 -21.11 -35.09
N ALA A 480 0.06 -19.87 -34.62
CA ALA A 480 -1.13 -19.06 -34.30
C ALA A 480 -1.94 -18.72 -35.57
N LEU A 481 -1.24 -18.37 -36.65
CA LEU A 481 -1.86 -18.03 -37.95
C LEU A 481 -2.61 -19.21 -38.58
N GLU A 482 -2.04 -20.42 -38.48
CA GLU A 482 -2.67 -21.64 -38.97
C GLU A 482 -4.04 -21.85 -38.31
N VAL A 483 -4.15 -21.65 -37.02
CA VAL A 483 -5.41 -21.79 -36.27
C VAL A 483 -6.40 -20.67 -36.64
N ILE A 484 -5.93 -19.42 -36.71
CA ILE A 484 -6.79 -18.26 -37.05
C ILE A 484 -7.40 -18.46 -38.44
N ARG A 485 -6.63 -18.91 -39.42
CA ARG A 485 -7.13 -19.26 -40.76
C ARG A 485 -8.05 -20.46 -40.76
N GLY A 486 -7.71 -21.50 -39.98
CA GLY A 486 -8.59 -22.67 -39.81
C GLY A 486 -9.96 -22.33 -39.23
N LEU A 487 -10.04 -21.21 -38.49
CA LEU A 487 -11.30 -20.64 -37.99
C LEU A 487 -12.00 -19.70 -39.00
N GLY A 488 -11.45 -19.46 -40.19
CA GLY A 488 -12.01 -18.53 -41.18
C GLY A 488 -11.83 -17.05 -40.81
N LEU A 489 -10.86 -16.71 -39.98
CA LEU A 489 -10.56 -15.32 -39.56
C LEU A 489 -9.37 -14.77 -40.36
N ASP A 490 -9.39 -14.89 -41.68
CA ASP A 490 -8.26 -14.53 -42.57
C ASP A 490 -7.89 -13.05 -42.51
N ASP A 491 -8.87 -12.18 -42.24
CA ASP A 491 -8.68 -10.71 -42.15
C ASP A 491 -8.17 -10.24 -40.79
N LEU A 492 -8.03 -11.14 -39.81
CA LEU A 492 -7.54 -10.77 -38.47
C LEU A 492 -6.03 -10.58 -38.47
N PRO A 493 -5.52 -9.33 -38.23
CA PRO A 493 -4.08 -9.07 -38.27
C PRO A 493 -3.35 -9.78 -37.09
N VAL A 494 -2.25 -10.47 -37.41
CA VAL A 494 -1.41 -11.15 -36.44
C VAL A 494 0.02 -10.74 -36.64
N VAL A 495 0.74 -10.46 -35.55
CA VAL A 495 2.17 -10.14 -35.55
C VAL A 495 2.91 -10.94 -34.47
N GLY A 496 4.18 -11.27 -34.74
CA GLY A 496 5.07 -11.88 -33.77
C GLY A 496 6.13 -10.88 -33.28
N LEU A 497 6.55 -10.99 -32.04
CA LEU A 497 7.60 -10.17 -31.43
C LEU A 497 8.84 -11.02 -31.14
N ALA A 498 10.00 -10.61 -31.66
CA ALA A 498 11.27 -11.27 -31.34
C ALA A 498 11.91 -10.71 -30.07
N LYS A 499 12.48 -11.61 -29.26
CA LYS A 499 13.02 -11.28 -27.91
C LYS A 499 14.26 -10.35 -27.88
N ARG A 500 15.04 -10.25 -28.94
CA ARG A 500 16.37 -9.57 -28.87
C ARG A 500 16.36 -8.10 -29.28
N GLU A 501 15.60 -7.70 -30.32
CA GLU A 501 15.64 -6.33 -30.84
C GLU A 501 14.23 -5.73 -31.03
N GLU A 502 13.21 -6.36 -30.44
CA GLU A 502 11.80 -5.94 -30.54
C GLU A 502 11.31 -5.83 -31.99
N GLU A 503 11.85 -6.69 -32.83
CA GLU A 503 11.46 -6.82 -34.22
C GLU A 503 10.06 -7.39 -34.35
N ILE A 504 9.25 -6.75 -35.17
CA ILE A 504 7.91 -7.21 -35.46
C ILE A 504 7.93 -8.03 -36.75
N PHE A 505 7.44 -9.26 -36.69
CA PHE A 505 7.28 -10.14 -37.85
C PHE A 505 5.83 -10.15 -38.29
N LYS A 506 5.61 -9.89 -39.57
CA LYS A 506 4.31 -10.13 -40.23
C LYS A 506 4.27 -11.52 -40.87
N PRO A 507 3.07 -12.10 -41.01
CA PRO A 507 2.89 -13.33 -41.78
C PRO A 507 3.43 -13.17 -43.22
N HIS A 508 4.11 -14.22 -43.71
CA HIS A 508 4.63 -14.29 -45.09
C HIS A 508 5.68 -13.21 -45.48
N GLN A 509 6.18 -12.44 -44.55
CA GLN A 509 7.29 -11.51 -44.79
C GLN A 509 8.58 -12.04 -44.17
N SER A 510 9.65 -12.06 -44.95
CA SER A 510 10.98 -12.46 -44.47
C SER A 510 11.65 -11.36 -43.65
N GLU A 511 11.35 -10.10 -43.98
CA GLU A 511 11.91 -8.93 -43.32
C GLU A 511 11.08 -8.55 -42.10
N SER A 512 11.75 -8.15 -41.03
CA SER A 512 11.13 -7.63 -39.81
C SER A 512 10.85 -6.12 -39.94
N ILE A 513 9.81 -5.67 -39.27
CA ILE A 513 9.55 -4.23 -39.14
C ILE A 513 10.27 -3.73 -37.91
N MET A 514 11.16 -2.75 -38.10
CA MET A 514 11.80 -2.01 -37.03
C MET A 514 11.04 -0.73 -36.77
N LEU A 515 10.55 -0.57 -35.54
CA LEU A 515 9.92 0.68 -35.09
C LEU A 515 10.99 1.70 -34.70
N ASP A 516 10.65 2.99 -34.80
CA ASP A 516 11.52 4.06 -34.34
C ASP A 516 11.82 3.88 -32.82
N ARG A 517 13.11 3.96 -32.45
CA ARG A 517 13.58 3.75 -31.07
C ARG A 517 13.01 4.75 -30.06
N GLU A 518 12.68 5.95 -30.50
CA GLU A 518 12.06 7.00 -29.68
C GLU A 518 10.54 7.09 -29.90
N GLY A 519 9.97 6.27 -30.79
CA GLY A 519 8.56 6.29 -31.18
C GLY A 519 7.62 5.75 -30.12
N ALA A 520 6.43 6.33 -30.03
CA ALA A 520 5.41 5.90 -29.07
C ALA A 520 4.89 4.48 -29.39
N ALA A 521 4.90 4.06 -30.66
CA ALA A 521 4.55 2.71 -31.10
C ALA A 521 5.47 1.64 -30.49
N LEU A 522 6.79 1.87 -30.46
CA LEU A 522 7.76 0.94 -29.84
C LEU A 522 7.48 0.81 -28.34
N HIS A 523 7.31 1.93 -27.66
CA HIS A 523 6.98 1.92 -26.23
C HIS A 523 5.65 1.23 -25.90
N LEU A 524 4.67 1.29 -26.80
CA LEU A 524 3.42 0.55 -26.67
C LEU A 524 3.64 -0.96 -26.75
N ILE A 525 4.38 -1.43 -27.76
CA ILE A 525 4.72 -2.85 -27.93
C ILE A 525 5.52 -3.38 -26.74
N GLN A 526 6.50 -2.62 -26.24
CA GLN A 526 7.26 -2.95 -25.04
C GLN A 526 6.34 -3.12 -23.81
N ARG A 527 5.41 -2.16 -23.60
CA ARG A 527 4.43 -2.25 -22.52
C ARG A 527 3.52 -3.47 -22.63
N ILE A 528 3.09 -3.81 -23.84
CA ILE A 528 2.25 -4.98 -24.11
C ILE A 528 3.00 -6.26 -23.75
N ARG A 529 4.25 -6.42 -24.22
CA ARG A 529 5.12 -7.57 -23.93
C ARG A 529 5.43 -7.69 -22.46
N ASP A 530 5.90 -6.60 -21.84
CA ASP A 530 6.28 -6.59 -20.42
C ASP A 530 5.10 -6.92 -19.51
N GLU A 531 3.89 -6.48 -19.88
CA GLU A 531 2.68 -6.79 -19.15
C GLU A 531 2.25 -8.26 -19.33
N ALA A 532 2.42 -8.85 -20.52
CA ALA A 532 2.17 -10.26 -20.77
C ALA A 532 3.12 -11.12 -19.90
N HIS A 533 4.40 -10.82 -19.96
CA HIS A 533 5.42 -11.49 -19.17
C HIS A 533 5.20 -11.32 -17.65
N ARG A 534 4.88 -10.10 -17.17
CA ARG A 534 4.55 -9.82 -15.77
C ARG A 534 3.35 -10.63 -15.29
N PHE A 535 2.30 -10.72 -16.12
CA PHE A 535 1.08 -11.45 -15.80
C PHE A 535 1.34 -12.96 -15.70
N ALA A 536 2.17 -13.50 -16.58
CA ALA A 536 2.63 -14.88 -16.55
C ALA A 536 3.46 -15.19 -15.27
N ILE A 537 4.50 -14.40 -14.97
CA ILE A 537 5.36 -14.57 -13.78
C ILE A 537 4.54 -14.52 -12.49
N THR A 538 3.56 -13.63 -12.40
CA THR A 538 2.72 -13.51 -11.18
C THR A 538 1.96 -14.80 -10.89
N TYR A 539 1.55 -15.53 -11.91
CA TYR A 539 0.88 -16.82 -11.75
C TYR A 539 1.85 -17.92 -11.32
N HIS A 540 3.04 -17.97 -11.93
CA HIS A 540 4.09 -18.91 -11.54
C HIS A 540 4.49 -18.75 -10.07
N ARG A 541 4.61 -17.52 -9.57
CA ARG A 541 4.86 -17.26 -8.15
C ARG A 541 3.73 -17.77 -7.25
N LYS A 542 2.46 -17.64 -7.67
CA LYS A 542 1.31 -18.20 -6.95
C LYS A 542 1.31 -19.73 -6.93
N LEU A 543 1.65 -20.36 -8.06
CA LEU A 543 1.73 -21.82 -8.17
C LEU A 543 2.92 -22.37 -7.37
N ARG A 544 4.10 -21.73 -7.47
CA ARG A 544 5.27 -22.09 -6.63
C ARG A 544 4.97 -21.92 -5.14
N GLY A 545 4.30 -20.83 -4.76
CA GLY A 545 3.83 -20.63 -3.39
C GLY A 545 2.95 -21.80 -2.92
N LYS A 546 1.98 -22.23 -3.72
CA LYS A 546 1.13 -23.40 -3.40
C LYS A 546 1.92 -24.71 -3.34
N ARG A 547 2.86 -24.97 -4.26
CA ARG A 547 3.69 -26.19 -4.28
C ARG A 547 4.70 -26.24 -3.15
N ASN A 548 5.45 -25.17 -2.89
CA ASN A 548 6.38 -25.11 -1.77
C ASN A 548 5.66 -25.29 -0.42
N LEU A 549 4.42 -24.84 -0.35
CA LEU A 549 3.55 -24.96 0.80
C LEU A 549 3.07 -26.42 1.02
N VAL A 550 2.75 -27.13 -0.04
CA VAL A 550 2.42 -28.58 0.03
C VAL A 550 3.66 -29.38 0.42
N SER A 551 4.84 -29.05 -0.14
CA SER A 551 6.11 -29.72 0.13
C SER A 551 6.56 -29.62 1.60
N VAL A 552 6.31 -28.52 2.31
CA VAL A 552 6.70 -28.38 3.73
C VAL A 552 5.90 -29.32 4.64
N LEU A 553 4.60 -29.45 4.40
CA LEU A 553 3.73 -30.35 5.18
C LEU A 553 3.91 -31.83 4.80
N ASP A 554 4.54 -32.13 3.66
CA ASP A 554 4.86 -33.51 3.26
C ASP A 554 5.92 -34.18 4.14
N HIS A 555 6.73 -33.35 4.82
CA HIS A 555 7.81 -33.83 5.71
C HIS A 555 7.37 -33.95 7.18
N VAL A 556 6.10 -33.66 7.48
CA VAL A 556 5.56 -33.77 8.84
C VAL A 556 4.91 -35.13 9.03
N GLU A 557 5.49 -35.95 9.93
CA GLU A 557 4.96 -37.27 10.24
C GLU A 557 3.53 -37.18 10.80
N GLY A 558 2.64 -38.03 10.30
CA GLY A 558 1.22 -38.02 10.71
C GLY A 558 0.32 -37.00 9.95
N ILE A 559 0.87 -36.17 9.04
CA ILE A 559 0.08 -35.25 8.23
C ILE A 559 -0.11 -35.78 6.81
N GLY A 560 -1.11 -36.64 6.62
CA GLY A 560 -1.47 -37.18 5.30
C GLY A 560 -2.27 -36.20 4.42
N PRO A 561 -2.58 -36.57 3.15
CA PRO A 561 -3.22 -35.68 2.17
C PRO A 561 -4.53 -35.03 2.63
N LYS A 562 -5.39 -35.78 3.34
CA LYS A 562 -6.67 -35.28 3.86
C LYS A 562 -6.46 -34.24 4.94
N ARG A 563 -5.58 -34.47 5.93
CA ARG A 563 -5.26 -33.52 7.00
C ARG A 563 -4.65 -32.25 6.46
N ARG A 564 -3.76 -32.33 5.45
CA ARG A 564 -3.22 -31.17 4.76
C ARG A 564 -4.30 -30.29 4.12
N GLN A 565 -5.26 -30.92 3.45
CA GLN A 565 -6.35 -30.20 2.80
C GLN A 565 -7.21 -29.44 3.82
N GLU A 566 -7.54 -30.06 4.94
CA GLU A 566 -8.34 -29.41 6.00
C GLU A 566 -7.55 -28.32 6.73
N LEU A 567 -6.27 -28.53 7.01
CA LEU A 567 -5.39 -27.47 7.56
C LEU A 567 -5.33 -26.25 6.62
N TRP A 568 -5.28 -26.45 5.29
CA TRP A 568 -5.30 -25.36 4.33
C TRP A 568 -6.65 -24.65 4.23
N LYS A 569 -7.74 -25.36 4.40
CA LYS A 569 -9.07 -24.72 4.48
C LYS A 569 -9.18 -23.82 5.72
N ALA A 570 -8.67 -24.29 6.86
CA ALA A 570 -8.74 -23.58 8.12
C ALA A 570 -7.83 -22.35 8.19
N PHE A 571 -6.54 -22.49 7.83
CA PHE A 571 -5.54 -21.46 8.10
C PHE A 571 -5.12 -20.61 6.89
N LYS A 572 -5.38 -21.06 5.66
CA LYS A 572 -5.10 -20.36 4.37
C LYS A 572 -3.64 -19.94 4.10
N THR A 573 -2.79 -19.83 5.14
CA THR A 573 -1.36 -19.45 5.03
C THR A 573 -0.51 -20.28 5.99
N LEU A 574 0.77 -20.48 5.65
CA LEU A 574 1.73 -21.19 6.50
C LEU A 574 2.07 -20.43 7.77
N ASP A 575 2.12 -19.10 7.66
CA ASP A 575 2.39 -18.22 8.80
C ASP A 575 1.24 -18.26 9.82
N ALA A 576 -0.01 -18.37 9.37
CA ALA A 576 -1.14 -18.59 10.25
C ALA A 576 -1.07 -19.95 10.97
N MET A 577 -0.66 -21.04 10.27
CA MET A 577 -0.44 -22.35 10.91
C MET A 577 0.72 -22.31 11.90
N ARG A 578 1.80 -21.59 11.61
CA ARG A 578 2.95 -21.42 12.52
C ARG A 578 2.60 -20.61 13.78
N ALA A 579 1.68 -19.67 13.65
CA ALA A 579 1.24 -18.82 14.77
C ALA A 579 0.17 -19.49 15.64
N ALA A 580 -0.49 -20.54 15.12
CA ALA A 580 -1.56 -21.24 15.81
C ALA A 580 -1.06 -22.07 17.01
N SER A 581 -1.90 -22.21 18.02
CA SER A 581 -1.66 -23.09 19.16
C SER A 581 -1.92 -24.57 18.82
N VAL A 582 -1.47 -25.47 19.67
CA VAL A 582 -1.72 -26.91 19.48
C VAL A 582 -3.22 -27.22 19.49
N GLU A 583 -3.97 -26.53 20.33
CA GLU A 583 -5.43 -26.66 20.46
C GLU A 583 -6.14 -26.19 19.17
N GLU A 584 -5.70 -25.06 18.60
CA GLU A 584 -6.24 -24.54 17.34
C GLU A 584 -5.94 -25.48 16.16
N LEU A 585 -4.74 -26.06 16.12
CA LEU A 585 -4.37 -27.06 15.11
C LEU A 585 -5.14 -28.36 15.29
N ALA A 586 -5.38 -28.79 16.53
CA ALA A 586 -6.14 -30.02 16.84
C ALA A 586 -7.65 -29.86 16.57
N ALA A 587 -8.18 -28.64 16.58
CA ALA A 587 -9.59 -28.36 16.29
C ALA A 587 -9.93 -28.51 14.79
N VAL A 588 -8.95 -28.63 13.91
CA VAL A 588 -9.18 -28.82 12.47
C VAL A 588 -9.72 -30.21 12.18
N GLU A 589 -10.70 -30.31 11.31
CA GLU A 589 -11.35 -31.57 10.93
C GLU A 589 -10.32 -32.64 10.48
N GLY A 590 -10.38 -33.81 11.09
CA GLY A 590 -9.46 -34.93 10.81
C GLY A 590 -8.09 -34.83 11.51
N MET A 591 -7.80 -33.77 12.26
CA MET A 591 -6.62 -33.67 13.12
C MET A 591 -6.87 -34.35 14.47
N ASN A 592 -5.79 -34.83 15.10
CA ASN A 592 -5.79 -35.26 16.49
C ASN A 592 -4.66 -34.52 17.23
N HIS A 593 -4.69 -34.55 18.55
CA HIS A 593 -3.74 -33.82 19.38
C HIS A 593 -2.28 -34.24 19.11
N ALA A 594 -2.01 -35.52 18.84
CA ALA A 594 -0.66 -35.99 18.52
C ALA A 594 -0.12 -35.41 17.20
N ALA A 595 -0.94 -35.42 16.14
CA ALA A 595 -0.55 -34.82 14.85
C ALA A 595 -0.44 -33.28 14.92
N ALA A 596 -1.29 -32.63 15.72
CA ALA A 596 -1.19 -31.20 15.97
C ALA A 596 0.09 -30.84 16.72
N GLN A 597 0.47 -31.61 17.72
CA GLN A 597 1.73 -31.45 18.45
C GLN A 597 2.95 -31.64 17.53
N THR A 598 2.96 -32.72 16.72
CA THR A 598 4.04 -32.95 15.76
C THR A 598 4.20 -31.82 14.75
N LEU A 599 3.10 -31.26 14.25
CA LEU A 599 3.12 -30.11 13.33
C LEU A 599 3.62 -28.84 14.02
N TYR A 600 3.21 -28.60 15.25
CA TYR A 600 3.62 -27.47 16.06
C TYR A 600 5.11 -27.51 16.38
N ASP A 601 5.65 -28.66 16.76
CA ASP A 601 7.05 -28.88 17.05
C ASP A 601 7.91 -28.77 15.79
N PHE A 602 7.46 -29.32 14.67
CA PHE A 602 8.12 -29.19 13.37
C PHE A 602 8.34 -27.73 12.97
N PHE A 603 7.36 -26.87 13.14
CA PHE A 603 7.51 -25.45 12.84
C PHE A 603 8.46 -24.69 13.78
N ARG A 604 8.78 -25.24 14.95
CA ARG A 604 9.68 -24.64 15.94
C ARG A 604 11.10 -25.20 15.89
N LEU A 605 11.28 -26.44 15.49
CA LEU A 605 12.59 -27.04 15.28
C LEU A 605 13.33 -26.49 14.04
N ASP A 606 12.61 -25.97 13.05
CA ASP A 606 13.17 -25.41 11.81
C ASP A 606 13.69 -23.94 11.96
N LEU A 607 13.68 -23.37 13.16
CA LEU A 607 14.11 -21.98 13.42
C LEU A 607 15.62 -21.73 13.55
N PRO A 608 16.53 -22.69 13.88
CA PRO A 608 17.94 -22.39 14.06
C PRO A 608 18.77 -22.31 12.77
N GLU A 609 18.46 -23.02 11.71
CA GLU A 609 19.38 -23.17 10.55
C GLU A 609 19.16 -22.16 9.40
N LYS A 610 17.95 -21.62 9.24
CA LYS A 610 17.66 -20.66 8.15
C LYS A 610 17.99 -19.21 8.46
N GLN A 611 18.31 -18.86 9.69
CA GLN A 611 18.81 -17.50 10.00
C GLN A 611 20.31 -17.34 9.71
N GLN A 612 21.05 -18.39 9.51
CA GLN A 612 22.48 -18.34 9.14
C GLN A 612 22.74 -18.27 7.63
N ALA A 613 21.77 -18.64 6.80
CA ALA A 613 21.91 -18.62 5.33
C ALA A 613 21.45 -17.31 4.67
N LEU A 614 20.96 -16.33 5.46
CA LEU A 614 20.54 -14.99 5.02
C LEU A 614 21.33 -13.86 5.70
N GLN A 615 22.50 -14.16 6.24
CA GLN A 615 23.57 -13.23 6.56
C GLN A 615 24.66 -13.36 5.52
#